data_a95d3a865d0c3d320e916f9a2ae99964
#
_entry.id   a95d3a865d0c3d320e916f9a2ae99964
#
_cell.length_a   1.000
_cell.length_b   1.000
_cell.length_c   1.000
_cell.angle_alpha   90.00
_cell.angle_beta   90.00
_cell.angle_gamma   90.00
#
_symmetry.space_group_name_H-M   'P 1'
#
loop_
_entity.id
_entity.type
_entity.pdbx_description
1 polymer ?
#
loop_
_entity_poly.entity_id
_entity_poly.type
_entity_poly.pdbx_seq_one_letter_code
_entity_poly.pdbx_strand_id
1 'polypeptide(L)'
;MLNLDKPLYTIGITAEILATHTRTLMMYEHLGLVVPSRTATNRRLYSQRDIITLGAIQRLTRGYGLNLVSARYLILCLQLLDAHGIPRPAGLTEIDVEHVKV
;
A
#
# COMPACT_ATOMS: atom_id res chain seq x y z
N MET A 1 12.42 -16.84 -7.83
CA MET A 1 12.21 -15.46 -7.36
C MET A 1 10.71 -15.18 -7.28
N LEU A 2 10.27 -14.56 -6.21
CA LEU A 2 8.85 -14.27 -6.03
C LEU A 2 8.42 -13.11 -6.92
N ASN A 3 7.31 -13.31 -7.62
CA ASN A 3 6.68 -12.23 -8.37
C ASN A 3 5.71 -11.48 -7.44
N LEU A 4 6.09 -10.29 -7.01
CA LEU A 4 5.31 -9.48 -6.10
C LEU A 4 3.98 -9.01 -6.70
N ASP A 5 3.87 -9.01 -8.01
CA ASP A 5 2.67 -8.52 -8.71
C ASP A 5 1.68 -9.62 -9.09
N LYS A 6 1.97 -10.87 -8.73
CA LYS A 6 1.08 -11.99 -9.01
C LYS A 6 -0.20 -11.86 -8.19
N PRO A 7 -1.40 -11.87 -8.82
CA PRO A 7 -2.67 -11.78 -8.09
C PRO A 7 -2.93 -13.10 -7.34
N LEU A 8 -3.02 -13.03 -6.01
CA LEU A 8 -3.08 -14.22 -5.15
C LEU A 8 -4.18 -14.18 -4.10
N TYR A 9 -4.48 -13.00 -3.54
CA TYR A 9 -5.26 -12.90 -2.31
C TYR A 9 -6.63 -12.32 -2.57
N THR A 10 -7.67 -12.99 -2.08
CA THR A 10 -9.04 -12.45 -2.12
C THR A 10 -9.13 -11.22 -1.22
N ILE A 11 -10.17 -10.40 -1.42
CA ILE A 11 -10.41 -9.24 -0.57
C ILE A 11 -10.61 -9.62 0.90
N GLY A 12 -11.27 -10.74 1.17
CA GLY A 12 -11.49 -11.23 2.54
C GLY A 12 -10.18 -11.58 3.23
N ILE A 13 -9.31 -12.33 2.56
CA ILE A 13 -7.99 -12.69 3.10
C ILE A 13 -7.12 -11.46 3.28
N THR A 14 -7.14 -10.56 2.31
CA THR A 14 -6.38 -9.30 2.39
C THR A 14 -6.82 -8.47 3.59
N ALA A 15 -8.13 -8.36 3.81
CA ALA A 15 -8.68 -7.65 4.97
C ALA A 15 -8.24 -8.29 6.29
N GLU A 16 -8.19 -9.62 6.37
CA GLU A 16 -7.69 -10.33 7.56
C GLU A 16 -6.21 -10.03 7.81
N ILE A 17 -5.38 -10.15 6.78
CA ILE A 17 -3.94 -9.88 6.88
C ILE A 17 -3.68 -8.46 7.40
N LEU A 18 -4.45 -7.50 6.92
CA LEU A 18 -4.26 -6.08 7.23
C LEU A 18 -5.08 -5.62 8.44
N ALA A 19 -5.82 -6.52 9.08
CA ALA A 19 -6.71 -6.20 10.21
C ALA A 19 -7.61 -5.00 9.90
N THR A 20 -8.29 -5.06 8.76
CA THR A 20 -9.20 -4.01 8.29
C THR A 20 -10.48 -4.62 7.73
N HIS A 21 -11.42 -3.78 7.32
CA HIS A 21 -12.67 -4.21 6.70
C HIS A 21 -12.55 -4.22 5.18
N THR A 22 -13.26 -5.15 4.53
CA THR A 22 -13.32 -5.19 3.06
C THR A 22 -13.82 -3.87 2.48
N ARG A 23 -14.74 -3.21 3.17
CA ARG A 23 -15.25 -1.89 2.77
C ARG A 23 -14.15 -0.85 2.66
N THR A 24 -13.18 -0.88 3.56
CA THR A 24 -12.03 0.04 3.53
C THR A 24 -11.18 -0.20 2.28
N LEU A 25 -10.95 -1.46 1.93
CA LEU A 25 -10.21 -1.82 0.72
C LEU A 25 -10.93 -1.38 -0.55
N MET A 26 -12.26 -1.50 -0.57
CA MET A 26 -13.08 -1.01 -1.69
C MET A 26 -13.01 0.50 -1.82
N MET A 27 -12.96 1.21 -0.70
CA MET A 27 -12.78 2.67 -0.69
C MET A 27 -11.42 3.05 -1.27
N TYR A 28 -10.36 2.36 -0.89
CA TYR A 28 -9.02 2.60 -1.43
C TYR A 28 -8.98 2.37 -2.95
N GLU A 29 -9.65 1.33 -3.42
CA GLU A 29 -9.78 1.07 -4.87
C GLU A 29 -10.50 2.23 -5.56
N HIS A 30 -11.61 2.68 -4.99
CA HIS A 30 -12.38 3.80 -5.54
C HIS A 30 -11.55 5.08 -5.63
N LEU A 31 -10.66 5.31 -4.67
CA LEU A 31 -9.76 6.45 -4.66
C LEU A 31 -8.51 6.26 -5.56
N GLY A 32 -8.38 5.08 -6.17
CA GLY A 32 -7.25 4.79 -7.05
C GLY A 32 -5.94 4.53 -6.33
N LEU A 33 -5.96 4.25 -5.02
CA LEU A 33 -4.74 4.01 -4.23
C LEU A 33 -4.17 2.62 -4.47
N VAL A 34 -5.00 1.60 -4.37
CA VAL A 34 -4.63 0.23 -4.71
C VAL A 34 -5.80 -0.40 -5.45
N VAL A 35 -5.57 -0.72 -6.71
CA VAL A 35 -6.58 -1.30 -7.60
C VAL A 35 -6.21 -2.76 -7.85
N PRO A 36 -6.95 -3.71 -7.26
CA PRO A 36 -6.63 -5.13 -7.44
C PRO A 36 -6.95 -5.60 -8.86
N SER A 37 -6.36 -6.73 -9.24
CA SER A 37 -6.75 -7.42 -10.45
C SER A 37 -8.13 -8.04 -10.28
N ARG A 38 -8.76 -8.41 -11.39
CA ARG A 38 -10.06 -9.10 -11.39
C ARG A 38 -9.95 -10.47 -12.05
N THR A 39 -10.62 -11.45 -11.49
CA THR A 39 -10.76 -12.77 -12.13
C THR A 39 -11.77 -12.69 -13.28
N ALA A 40 -11.86 -13.78 -14.06
CA ALA A 40 -12.87 -13.91 -15.12
C ALA A 40 -14.31 -13.74 -14.59
N THR A 41 -14.54 -14.10 -13.31
CA THR A 41 -15.84 -13.94 -12.65
C THR A 41 -15.94 -12.60 -11.90
N ASN A 42 -15.07 -11.65 -12.21
CA ASN A 42 -15.06 -10.30 -11.66
C ASN A 42 -14.79 -10.22 -10.15
N ARG A 43 -14.04 -11.15 -9.61
CA ARG A 43 -13.62 -11.13 -8.20
C ARG A 43 -12.28 -10.44 -8.06
N ARG A 44 -12.13 -9.66 -6.99
CA ARG A 44 -10.87 -8.95 -6.68
C ARG A 44 -9.79 -9.92 -6.23
N LEU A 45 -8.58 -9.75 -6.79
CA LEU A 45 -7.37 -10.45 -6.33
C LEU A 45 -6.25 -9.45 -6.12
N TYR A 46 -5.72 -9.46 -4.91
CA TYR A 46 -4.61 -8.59 -4.49
C TYR A 46 -3.27 -9.32 -4.62
N SER A 47 -2.24 -8.60 -5.00
CA SER A 47 -0.88 -9.11 -5.07
C SER A 47 -0.15 -8.91 -3.73
N GLN A 48 1.02 -9.53 -3.61
CA GLN A 48 1.92 -9.27 -2.47
C GLN A 48 2.28 -7.79 -2.39
N ARG A 49 2.58 -7.15 -3.53
CA ARG A 49 2.88 -5.71 -3.59
C ARG A 49 1.70 -4.88 -3.11
N ASP A 50 0.49 -5.26 -3.47
CA ASP A 50 -0.72 -4.57 -3.00
C ASP A 50 -0.81 -4.61 -1.47
N ILE A 51 -0.53 -5.76 -0.86
CA ILE A 51 -0.55 -5.93 0.60
C ILE A 51 0.54 -5.08 1.25
N ILE A 52 1.74 -5.06 0.68
CA ILE A 52 2.84 -4.22 1.17
C ILE A 52 2.45 -2.74 1.10
N THR A 53 1.86 -2.32 0.00
CA THR A 53 1.43 -0.94 -0.21
C THR A 53 0.35 -0.53 0.78
N LEU A 54 -0.68 -1.36 0.94
CA LEU A 54 -1.75 -1.13 1.91
C LEU A 54 -1.23 -1.08 3.33
N GLY A 55 -0.28 -1.96 3.67
CA GLY A 55 0.37 -1.97 4.98
C GLY A 55 1.14 -0.68 5.25
N ALA A 56 1.87 -0.16 4.27
CA ALA A 56 2.58 1.10 4.39
C ALA A 56 1.60 2.27 4.62
N ILE A 57 0.51 2.31 3.86
CA ILE A 57 -0.53 3.32 4.03
C ILE A 57 -1.13 3.25 5.43
N GLN A 58 -1.41 2.06 5.93
CA GLN A 58 -1.95 1.87 7.29
C GLN A 58 -0.99 2.39 8.36
N ARG A 59 0.30 2.08 8.24
CA ARG A 59 1.29 2.56 9.23
C ARG A 59 1.34 4.07 9.28
N LEU A 60 1.24 4.74 8.13
CA LEU A 60 1.27 6.19 8.06
C LEU A 60 -0.03 6.82 8.56
N THR A 61 -1.17 6.26 8.23
CA THR A 61 -2.46 6.81 8.66
C THR A 61 -2.74 6.54 10.13
N ARG A 62 -2.45 5.34 10.62
CA ARG A 62 -2.69 4.95 12.02
C ARG A 62 -1.57 5.41 12.95
N GLY A 63 -0.31 5.24 12.53
CA GLY A 63 0.84 5.52 13.38
C GLY A 63 1.25 6.98 13.41
N TYR A 64 1.08 7.71 12.31
CA TYR A 64 1.50 9.11 12.20
C TYR A 64 0.32 10.07 12.07
N GLY A 65 -0.90 9.55 12.08
CA GLY A 65 -2.10 10.38 11.99
C GLY A 65 -2.29 11.09 10.65
N LEU A 66 -1.65 10.61 9.59
CA LEU A 66 -1.78 11.21 8.27
C LEU A 66 -3.09 10.77 7.61
N ASN A 67 -3.68 11.64 6.78
CA ASN A 67 -4.76 11.22 5.91
C ASN A 67 -4.20 10.48 4.68
N LEU A 68 -5.08 9.87 3.89
CA LEU A 68 -4.67 9.04 2.75
C LEU A 68 -3.86 9.80 1.70
N VAL A 69 -4.25 11.04 1.40
CA VAL A 69 -3.55 11.86 0.40
C VAL A 69 -2.16 12.21 0.89
N SER A 70 -2.04 12.63 2.14
CA SER A 70 -0.74 12.95 2.75
C SER A 70 0.17 11.74 2.82
N ALA A 71 -0.37 10.58 3.19
CA ALA A 71 0.38 9.33 3.24
C ALA A 71 0.96 8.98 1.87
N ARG A 72 0.16 9.11 0.82
CA ARG A 72 0.60 8.84 -0.55
C ARG A 72 1.74 9.78 -0.96
N TYR A 73 1.59 11.07 -0.72
CA TYR A 73 2.63 12.05 -1.07
C TYR A 73 3.90 11.82 -0.28
N LEU A 74 3.79 11.47 1.00
CA LEU A 74 4.98 11.18 1.80
C LEU A 74 5.73 9.96 1.25
N ILE A 75 5.02 8.90 0.90
CA ILE A 75 5.64 7.71 0.29
C ILE A 75 6.38 8.09 -0.99
N LEU A 76 5.73 8.84 -1.88
CA LEU A 76 6.34 9.28 -3.13
C LEU A 76 7.60 10.12 -2.90
N CYS A 77 7.55 11.05 -1.94
CA CYS A 77 8.72 11.86 -1.59
C CYS A 77 9.86 11.02 -1.05
N LEU A 78 9.57 10.08 -0.15
CA LEU A 78 10.61 9.21 0.42
C LEU A 78 11.24 8.31 -0.64
N GLN A 79 10.43 7.76 -1.54
CA GLN A 79 10.94 6.96 -2.65
C GLN A 79 11.85 7.79 -3.56
N LEU A 80 11.49 9.03 -3.81
CA LEU A 80 12.29 9.95 -4.64
C LEU A 80 13.63 10.25 -3.98
N LEU A 81 13.64 10.56 -2.68
CA LEU A 81 14.86 10.79 -1.92
C LEU A 81 15.77 9.56 -1.96
N ASP A 82 15.20 8.39 -1.69
CA ASP A 82 15.96 7.13 -1.67
C ASP A 82 16.56 6.83 -3.04
N ALA A 83 15.79 7.05 -4.11
CA ALA A 83 16.25 6.79 -5.48
C ALA A 83 17.42 7.69 -5.89
N HIS A 84 17.54 8.87 -5.31
CA HIS A 84 18.62 9.83 -5.62
C HIS A 84 19.71 9.87 -4.55
N GLY A 85 19.68 8.95 -3.58
CA GLY A 85 20.67 8.89 -2.52
C GLY A 85 20.67 10.11 -1.61
N ILE A 86 19.55 10.82 -1.52
CA ILE A 86 19.41 12.00 -0.67
C ILE A 86 18.97 11.55 0.72
N PRO A 87 19.70 11.94 1.79
CA PRO A 87 19.30 11.58 3.16
C PRO A 87 17.90 12.08 3.50
N ARG A 88 17.15 11.23 4.22
CA ARG A 88 15.83 11.61 4.70
C ARG A 88 15.91 12.56 5.88
N PRO A 89 14.91 13.44 6.07
CA PRO A 89 14.79 14.23 7.29
C PRO A 89 14.73 13.35 8.54
N ALA A 90 15.20 13.88 9.66
CA ALA A 90 15.10 13.21 10.96
C ALA A 90 13.62 12.86 11.26
N GLY A 91 13.39 11.68 11.80
CA GLY A 91 12.05 11.21 12.11
C GLY A 91 11.37 10.44 10.98
N LEU A 92 11.94 10.44 9.77
CA LEU A 92 11.38 9.73 8.62
C LEU A 92 12.23 8.53 8.18
N THR A 93 13.34 8.28 8.86
CA THR A 93 14.32 7.27 8.46
C THR A 93 13.81 5.83 8.60
N GLU A 94 12.86 5.60 9.49
CA GLU A 94 12.34 4.26 9.78
C GLU A 94 11.12 3.86 8.95
N ILE A 95 10.60 4.78 8.14
CA ILE A 95 9.42 4.50 7.32
C ILE A 95 9.85 3.66 6.12
N ASP A 96 9.35 2.42 6.07
CA ASP A 96 9.67 1.50 4.98
C ASP A 96 8.72 1.74 3.80
N VAL A 97 9.29 2.13 2.68
CA VAL A 97 8.57 2.33 1.42
C VAL A 97 9.05 1.38 0.31
N GLU A 98 9.85 0.37 0.69
CA GLU A 98 10.37 -0.61 -0.27
C GLU A 98 9.22 -1.43 -0.84
N HIS A 99 9.22 -1.58 -2.17
CA HIS A 99 8.20 -2.30 -2.94
C HIS A 99 6.81 -1.69 -2.90
N VAL A 100 6.63 -0.53 -2.28
CA VAL A 100 5.35 0.19 -2.26
C VAL A 100 5.11 0.83 -3.63
N LYS A 101 3.89 0.69 -4.14
CA LYS A 101 3.47 1.30 -5.40
C LYS A 101 2.17 2.08 -5.19
N VAL A 102 2.27 3.39 -5.15
CA VAL A 102 1.11 4.28 -4.93
C VAL A 102 0.83 5.19 -6.11
#